data_4a95f2b961103819c3b00ac4d06f15df
#
_entry.id   4a95f2b961103819c3b00ac4d06f15df
#
_cell.length_a   1.000
_cell.length_b   1.000
_cell.length_c   1.000
_cell.angle_alpha   90.00
_cell.angle_beta   90.00
_cell.angle_gamma   90.00
#
_symmetry.space_group_name_H-M   'P 1'
#
loop_
_entity.id
_entity.type
_entity.pdbx_description
1 polymer ?
#
loop_
_entity_poly.entity_id
_entity_poly.type
_entity_poly.pdbx_seq_one_letter_code
_entity_poly.pdbx_strand_id
1 'polypeptide(L)'
;AMMADSTSRWAEALREISGRLAEMPADSGFPAHLGSKLAQFYERAGKVTCLGSPNRQGSISIVGAVSPPGGDFSDPVTAATLDIVQVFWGLDKKLAQRKHFPSVNWNISYSNYDRTL
;
A
#
# COMPACT_ATOMS: atom_id res chain seq x y z
N ALA A 1 -1.16 -15.30 -1.83
CA ALA A 1 -1.10 -13.88 -2.18
C ALA A 1 -2.45 -13.21 -1.97
N MET A 2 -2.44 -12.01 -1.48
CA MET A 2 -3.62 -11.18 -1.32
C MET A 2 -3.49 -9.96 -2.22
N MET A 3 -4.53 -9.66 -3.00
CA MET A 3 -4.57 -8.49 -3.86
C MET A 3 -5.67 -7.54 -3.38
N ALA A 4 -5.28 -6.33 -3.00
CA ALA A 4 -6.20 -5.32 -2.50
C ALA A 4 -6.35 -4.21 -3.53
N ASP A 5 -7.55 -4.11 -4.12
CA ASP A 5 -7.87 -3.03 -5.04
C ASP A 5 -8.04 -1.73 -4.25
N SER A 6 -7.62 -0.65 -4.84
CA SER A 6 -7.71 0.72 -4.32
C SER A 6 -7.79 0.89 -2.79
N THR A 7 -6.66 0.80 -2.11
CA THR A 7 -6.60 1.05 -0.66
C THR A 7 -6.96 2.49 -0.31
N SER A 8 -6.96 3.39 -1.30
CA SER A 8 -7.43 4.77 -1.12
C SER A 8 -8.89 4.82 -0.66
N ARG A 9 -9.74 3.93 -1.16
CA ARG A 9 -11.15 3.87 -0.75
C ARG A 9 -11.31 3.39 0.69
N TRP A 10 -10.47 2.45 1.11
CA TRP A 10 -10.43 2.01 2.50
C TRP A 10 -10.03 3.17 3.43
N ALA A 11 -9.04 3.96 3.02
CA ALA A 11 -8.60 5.12 3.79
C ALA A 11 -9.68 6.20 3.85
N GLU A 12 -10.44 6.41 2.78
CA GLU A 12 -11.57 7.34 2.78
C GLU A 12 -12.66 6.88 3.76
N ALA A 13 -12.96 5.60 3.79
CA ALA A 13 -13.91 5.05 4.74
C ALA A 13 -13.43 5.24 6.17
N LEU A 14 -12.15 5.06 6.42
CA LEU A 14 -11.55 5.30 7.72
C LEU A 14 -11.67 6.77 8.13
N ARG A 15 -11.46 7.69 7.21
CA ARG A 15 -11.63 9.13 7.43
C ARG A 15 -13.07 9.47 7.82
N GLU A 16 -14.04 8.89 7.14
CA GLU A 16 -15.46 9.10 7.44
C GLU A 16 -15.82 8.60 8.84
N ILE A 17 -15.38 7.41 9.20
CA ILE A 17 -15.62 6.83 10.52
C ILE A 17 -14.98 7.70 11.60
N SER A 18 -13.75 8.12 11.40
CA SER A 18 -13.04 8.98 12.36
C SER A 18 -13.75 10.32 12.54
N GLY A 19 -14.29 10.90 11.49
CA GLY A 19 -15.07 12.13 11.55
C GLY A 19 -16.33 11.96 12.38
N ARG A 20 -17.03 10.85 12.25
CA ARG A 20 -18.24 10.55 13.01
C ARG A 20 -17.95 10.29 14.48
N LEU A 21 -16.78 9.73 14.78
CA LEU A 21 -16.36 9.46 16.15
C LEU A 21 -15.67 10.65 16.79
N ALA A 22 -15.62 11.79 16.11
CA ALA A 22 -14.98 13.02 16.56
C ALA A 22 -13.48 12.83 16.92
N GLU A 23 -12.80 11.93 16.25
CA GLU A 23 -11.36 11.77 16.36
C GLU A 23 -10.65 12.99 15.75
N MET A 24 -9.49 13.33 16.29
CA MET A 24 -8.71 14.45 15.76
C MET A 24 -8.11 14.06 14.41
N PRO A 25 -8.48 14.77 13.32
CA PRO A 25 -7.92 14.47 12.01
C PRO A 25 -6.48 14.98 11.89
N ALA A 26 -5.70 14.28 11.07
CA ALA A 26 -4.42 14.74 10.58
C ALA A 26 -4.60 15.30 9.17
N ASP A 27 -3.61 15.15 8.31
CA ASP A 27 -3.62 15.69 6.95
C ASP A 27 -4.90 15.38 6.18
N SER A 28 -5.48 16.40 5.55
CA SER A 28 -6.64 16.27 4.65
C SER A 28 -7.84 15.55 5.27
N GLY A 29 -7.98 15.64 6.59
CA GLY A 29 -9.09 15.03 7.30
C GLY A 29 -8.92 13.55 7.62
N PHE A 30 -7.80 12.94 7.27
CA PHE A 30 -7.50 11.56 7.66
C PHE A 30 -7.13 11.48 9.13
N PRO A 31 -7.42 10.36 9.82
CA PRO A 31 -7.07 10.21 11.23
C PRO A 31 -5.55 10.18 11.43
N ALA A 32 -5.11 10.63 12.60
CA ALA A 32 -3.68 10.64 12.93
C ALA A 32 -3.07 9.24 12.91
N HIS A 33 -3.88 8.20 13.10
CA HIS A 33 -3.43 6.81 13.10
C HIS A 33 -3.44 6.14 11.72
N LEU A 34 -3.64 6.89 10.63
CA LEU A 34 -3.69 6.33 9.29
C LEU A 34 -2.43 5.52 8.96
N GLY A 35 -1.25 6.06 9.25
CA GLY A 35 0.01 5.36 9.02
C GLY A 35 0.09 4.05 9.77
N SER A 36 -0.31 4.04 11.04
CA SER A 36 -0.30 2.82 11.86
C SER A 36 -1.26 1.76 11.32
N LYS A 37 -2.44 2.17 10.84
CA LYS A 37 -3.42 1.24 10.26
C LYS A 37 -2.91 0.64 8.96
N LEU A 38 -2.31 1.42 8.10
CA LEU A 38 -1.70 0.94 6.87
C LEU A 38 -0.54 -0.02 7.17
N ALA A 39 0.31 0.32 8.15
CA ALA A 39 1.41 -0.53 8.56
C ALA A 39 0.90 -1.87 9.08
N GLN A 40 -0.13 -1.88 9.92
CA GLN A 40 -0.74 -3.11 10.42
C GLN A 40 -1.23 -4.01 9.29
N PHE A 41 -1.77 -3.41 8.24
CA PHE A 41 -2.26 -4.17 7.09
C PHE A 41 -1.10 -4.77 6.30
N TYR A 42 -0.12 -3.97 5.89
CA TYR A 42 0.97 -4.43 5.04
C TYR A 42 1.99 -5.32 5.78
N GLU A 43 2.16 -5.14 7.07
CA GLU A 43 3.10 -5.95 7.87
C GLU A 43 2.63 -7.38 8.09
N ARG A 44 1.41 -7.71 7.70
CA ARG A 44 0.93 -9.09 7.69
C ARG A 44 1.55 -9.92 6.57
N ALA A 45 2.18 -9.28 5.60
CA ALA A 45 2.97 -9.98 4.59
C ALA A 45 4.30 -10.40 5.17
N GLY A 46 4.74 -11.61 4.83
CA GLY A 46 6.03 -12.08 5.30
C GLY A 46 6.16 -13.58 5.19
N LYS A 47 7.33 -14.07 5.58
CA LYS A 47 7.63 -15.50 5.64
C LYS A 47 7.69 -15.91 7.10
N VAL A 48 6.93 -16.94 7.45
CA VAL A 48 6.78 -17.37 8.85
C VAL A 48 6.87 -18.88 8.96
N THR A 49 7.18 -19.33 10.18
CA THR A 49 7.06 -20.74 10.52
C THR A 49 5.63 -21.03 10.92
N CYS A 50 5.00 -21.98 10.26
CA CYS A 50 3.61 -22.32 10.50
C CYS A 50 3.42 -23.02 11.83
N LEU A 51 2.24 -22.83 12.42
CA LEU A 51 1.85 -23.57 13.62
C LEU A 51 1.58 -25.04 13.27
N GLY A 52 1.77 -25.90 14.26
CA GLY A 52 1.48 -27.31 14.10
C GLY A 52 2.66 -28.12 13.60
N SER A 53 2.39 -29.36 13.19
CA SER A 53 3.37 -30.34 12.78
C SER A 53 3.02 -30.88 11.40
N PRO A 54 4.00 -31.20 10.52
CA PRO A 54 5.45 -31.03 10.70
C PRO A 54 5.90 -29.59 10.60
N ASN A 55 7.14 -29.29 10.97
CA ASN A 55 7.72 -27.98 10.80
C ASN A 55 7.70 -27.60 9.32
N ARG A 56 7.08 -26.47 9.03
CA ARG A 56 6.99 -25.95 7.66
C ARG A 56 6.96 -24.44 7.69
N GLN A 57 7.36 -23.84 6.59
CA GLN A 57 7.32 -22.41 6.41
C GLN A 57 6.25 -22.02 5.39
N GLY A 58 5.65 -20.87 5.59
CA GLY A 58 4.71 -20.30 4.65
C GLY A 58 4.99 -18.83 4.45
N SER A 59 4.47 -18.28 3.37
CA SER A 59 4.63 -16.86 3.10
C SER A 59 3.32 -16.27 2.60
N ILE A 60 3.12 -15.00 2.93
CA ILE A 60 2.00 -14.21 2.44
C ILE A 60 2.58 -12.99 1.73
N SER A 61 2.13 -12.77 0.51
CA SER A 61 2.45 -11.56 -0.25
C SER A 61 1.19 -10.73 -0.38
N ILE A 62 1.31 -9.42 -0.18
CA ILE A 62 0.21 -8.47 -0.31
C ILE A 62 0.55 -7.50 -1.44
N VAL A 63 -0.37 -7.39 -2.40
CA VAL A 63 -0.28 -6.40 -3.49
C VAL A 63 -1.44 -5.43 -3.30
N GLY A 64 -1.12 -4.19 -2.93
CA GLY A 64 -2.11 -3.15 -2.74
C GLY A 64 -2.04 -2.13 -3.85
N ALA A 65 -3.19 -1.71 -4.35
CA ALA A 65 -3.27 -0.65 -5.35
C ALA A 65 -3.64 0.66 -4.67
N VAL A 66 -2.98 1.74 -5.07
CA VAL A 66 -3.24 3.08 -4.58
C VAL A 66 -3.44 4.00 -5.78
N SER A 67 -4.48 4.82 -5.73
CA SER A 67 -4.79 5.77 -6.80
C SER A 67 -4.70 7.20 -6.24
N PRO A 68 -3.52 7.82 -6.28
CA PRO A 68 -3.39 9.20 -5.79
C PRO A 68 -4.16 10.16 -6.68
N PRO A 69 -4.93 11.10 -6.09
CA PRO A 69 -5.67 12.10 -6.87
C PRO A 69 -4.72 12.93 -7.75
N GLY A 70 -5.03 13.00 -9.06
CA GLY A 70 -4.21 13.76 -10.01
C GLY A 70 -2.78 13.28 -10.16
N GLY A 71 -2.46 12.06 -9.72
CA GLY A 71 -1.10 11.53 -9.77
C GLY A 71 -0.17 12.13 -8.72
N ASP A 72 -0.70 12.79 -7.71
CA ASP A 72 0.08 13.48 -6.69
C ASP A 72 0.52 12.52 -5.58
N PHE A 73 1.80 12.18 -5.56
CA PHE A 73 2.38 11.28 -4.56
C PHE A 73 2.55 11.92 -3.17
N SER A 74 2.26 13.21 -3.03
CA SER A 74 2.24 13.86 -1.71
C SER A 74 0.90 13.64 -0.98
N ASP A 75 -0.09 13.01 -1.64
CA ASP A 75 -1.34 12.61 -1.01
C ASP A 75 -1.03 11.77 0.25
N PRO A 76 -1.71 12.04 1.39
CA PRO A 76 -1.37 11.38 2.66
C PRO A 76 -1.41 9.86 2.62
N VAL A 77 -2.37 9.28 1.93
CA VAL A 77 -2.49 7.81 1.81
C VAL A 77 -1.32 7.25 1.03
N THR A 78 -0.99 7.87 -0.11
CA THR A 78 0.11 7.44 -0.96
C THR A 78 1.45 7.57 -0.25
N ALA A 79 1.70 8.72 0.38
CA ALA A 79 2.95 8.96 1.11
C ALA A 79 3.13 7.95 2.24
N ALA A 80 2.08 7.70 3.03
CA ALA A 80 2.13 6.74 4.12
C ALA A 80 2.39 5.32 3.60
N THR A 81 1.77 4.95 2.49
CA THR A 81 1.96 3.64 1.88
C THR A 81 3.39 3.45 1.39
N LEU A 82 3.95 4.45 0.72
CA LEU A 82 5.33 4.38 0.21
C LEU A 82 6.36 4.25 1.34
N ASP A 83 6.10 4.81 2.50
CA ASP A 83 6.98 4.68 3.66
C ASP A 83 6.99 3.27 4.25
N ILE A 84 5.94 2.51 4.02
CA ILE A 84 5.75 1.19 4.63
C ILE A 84 6.18 0.06 3.72
N VAL A 85 5.83 0.13 2.43
CA VAL A 85 6.06 -0.96 1.48
C VAL A 85 7.51 -1.01 1.03
N GLN A 86 7.99 -2.22 0.70
CA GLN A 86 9.35 -2.45 0.24
C GLN A 86 9.47 -2.42 -1.28
N VAL A 87 8.38 -2.67 -1.98
CA VAL A 87 8.35 -2.73 -3.44
C VAL A 87 7.29 -1.77 -3.94
N PHE A 88 7.64 -0.98 -4.94
CA PHE A 88 6.72 -0.04 -5.56
C PHE A 88 6.75 -0.20 -7.08
N TRP A 89 5.58 -0.36 -7.67
CA TRP A 89 5.37 -0.37 -9.12
C TRP A 89 4.58 0.87 -9.49
N GLY A 90 5.25 1.84 -10.08
CA GLY A 90 4.60 3.05 -10.56
C GLY A 90 3.99 2.84 -11.92
N LEU A 91 2.66 2.91 -12.02
CA LEU A 91 1.97 2.79 -13.29
C LEU A 91 1.91 4.14 -14.00
N ASP A 92 2.09 4.12 -15.30
CA ASP A 92 2.14 5.32 -16.13
C ASP A 92 0.98 5.33 -17.10
N LYS A 93 0.15 6.37 -17.02
CA LYS A 93 -1.00 6.52 -17.89
C LYS A 93 -0.59 6.66 -19.36
N LYS A 94 0.53 7.32 -19.63
CA LYS A 94 1.03 7.48 -21.00
C LYS A 94 1.39 6.16 -21.63
N LEU A 95 2.00 5.26 -20.87
CA LEU A 95 2.31 3.91 -21.34
C LEU A 95 1.03 3.13 -21.64
N ALA A 96 0.02 3.25 -20.76
CA ALA A 96 -1.26 2.59 -20.96
C ALA A 96 -1.96 3.13 -22.22
N GLN A 97 -1.89 4.43 -22.47
CA GLN A 97 -2.47 5.06 -23.67
C GLN A 97 -1.79 4.55 -24.96
N ARG A 98 -0.52 4.23 -24.90
CA ARG A 98 0.23 3.61 -26.00
C ARG A 98 0.00 2.12 -26.11
N LYS A 99 -0.87 1.55 -25.27
CA LYS A 99 -1.14 0.12 -25.18
C LYS A 99 0.11 -0.71 -24.85
N HIS A 100 1.02 -0.12 -24.10
CA HIS A 100 2.18 -0.82 -23.56
C HIS A 100 1.82 -1.40 -22.20
N PHE A 101 1.73 -2.71 -22.11
CA PHE A 101 1.36 -3.40 -20.88
C PHE A 101 2.38 -4.49 -20.54
N PRO A 102 2.73 -4.64 -19.25
CA PRO A 102 2.30 -3.81 -18.12
C PRO A 102 2.82 -2.39 -18.24
N SER A 103 1.99 -1.41 -17.86
CA SER A 103 2.33 0.02 -17.97
C SER A 103 3.15 0.50 -16.78
N VAL A 104 4.17 -0.24 -16.42
CA VAL A 104 5.05 0.05 -15.28
C VAL A 104 6.18 0.98 -15.73
N ASN A 105 6.32 2.10 -15.05
CA ASN A 105 7.41 3.04 -15.28
C ASN A 105 8.64 2.59 -14.48
N TRP A 106 9.62 2.00 -15.14
CA TRP A 106 10.80 1.46 -14.47
C TRP A 106 11.69 2.54 -13.86
N ASN A 107 11.58 3.80 -14.32
CA ASN A 107 12.39 4.89 -13.76
C ASN A 107 12.01 5.25 -12.34
N ILE A 108 10.73 5.08 -11.97
CA ILE A 108 10.22 5.43 -10.64
C ILE A 108 9.90 4.20 -9.79
N SER A 109 9.86 3.04 -10.39
CA SER A 109 9.59 1.79 -9.68
C SER A 109 10.84 1.27 -9.00
N TYR A 110 10.69 0.59 -7.85
CA TYR A 110 11.85 0.08 -7.12
C TYR A 110 11.47 -1.09 -6.24
N SER A 111 12.51 -1.80 -5.76
CA SER A 111 12.40 -2.81 -4.72
C SER A 111 13.54 -2.62 -3.74
N ASN A 112 13.22 -2.52 -2.46
CA ASN A 112 14.24 -2.43 -1.41
C ASN A 112 14.74 -3.80 -0.96
N TYR A 113 14.16 -4.88 -1.46
CA TYR A 113 14.58 -6.24 -1.10
C TYR A 113 15.92 -6.64 -1.68
N ASP A 114 16.36 -6.01 -2.75
CA ASP A 114 17.67 -6.31 -3.36
C ASP A 114 18.83 -6.05 -2.42
N ARG A 115 18.62 -5.23 -1.37
CA ARG A 115 19.63 -4.94 -0.36
C ARG A 115 19.58 -5.91 0.82
N THR A 116 18.48 -6.64 0.98
CA THR A 116 18.28 -7.55 2.10
C THR A 116 18.34 -9.02 1.72
N LEU A 117 18.26 -9.32 0.44
CA LEU A 117 18.40 -10.65 -0.10
C LEU A 117 19.88 -10.95 -0.48
#